data_d019c54fe90942418d7ccddcc4c695ac
#
_entry.id   d019c54fe90942418d7ccddcc4c695ac
#
_cell.length_a   1.000
_cell.length_b   1.000
_cell.length_c   1.000
_cell.angle_alpha   90.00
_cell.angle_beta   90.00
_cell.angle_gamma   90.00
#
_symmetry.space_group_name_H-M   'P 1'
#
loop_
_entity.id
_entity.type
_entity.pdbx_description
1 polymer ?
#
loop_
_entity_poly.entity_id
_entity_poly.type
_entity_poly.pdbx_seq_one_letter_code
_entity_poly.pdbx_strand_id
1 'polypeptide(L)'
;MNIQTQDIGHVIQLAIAPVFLLTGVATKLTVLMNRLARIIDRTRVLKAELRKAPNPECSEELEVLYTRWQLINYALTASTACGFLICVIIACLFLGDTTNLPLDRYIAGMFVLAMVALIASFIFLLREVFVSFRYMRMHLHDAPAPQSSHQKVS
;
A
#
# COMPACT_ATOMS: atom_id res chain seq x y z
N MET A 1 42.04 17.73 -15.48
CA MET A 1 41.22 17.90 -14.27
C MET A 1 39.71 17.90 -14.57
N ASN A 2 39.26 17.50 -15.79
CA ASN A 2 37.87 17.55 -16.23
C ASN A 2 37.17 16.17 -16.25
N ILE A 3 37.85 15.09 -15.87
CA ILE A 3 37.31 13.72 -15.95
C ILE A 3 36.35 13.43 -14.77
N GLN A 4 36.66 13.90 -13.57
CA GLN A 4 35.86 13.65 -12.36
C GLN A 4 34.48 14.32 -12.35
N THR A 5 34.33 15.46 -13.02
CA THR A 5 33.03 16.17 -13.07
C THR A 5 32.03 15.56 -14.04
N GLN A 6 32.49 14.86 -15.07
CA GLN A 6 31.62 14.13 -16.01
C GLN A 6 31.07 12.84 -15.38
N ASP A 7 31.87 12.13 -14.57
CA ASP A 7 31.45 10.89 -13.90
C ASP A 7 30.35 11.18 -12.84
N ILE A 8 30.51 12.21 -12.02
CA ILE A 8 29.51 12.61 -11.01
C ILE A 8 28.18 13.01 -11.67
N GLY A 9 28.24 13.77 -12.79
CA GLY A 9 27.05 14.14 -13.55
C GLY A 9 26.28 12.95 -14.08
N HIS A 10 26.98 11.92 -14.53
CA HIS A 10 26.38 10.66 -15.00
C HIS A 10 25.71 9.89 -13.87
N VAL A 11 26.33 9.76 -12.70
CA VAL A 11 25.75 9.09 -11.53
C VAL A 11 24.49 9.82 -11.04
N ILE A 12 24.52 11.16 -11.00
CA ILE A 12 23.34 11.96 -10.65
C ILE A 12 22.20 11.69 -11.64
N GLN A 13 22.50 11.63 -12.93
CA GLN A 13 21.50 11.34 -13.96
C GLN A 13 20.89 9.95 -13.80
N LEU A 14 21.70 8.93 -13.46
CA LEU A 14 21.21 7.57 -13.18
C LEU A 14 20.37 7.49 -11.89
N ALA A 15 20.65 8.34 -10.91
CA ALA A 15 19.91 8.36 -9.65
C ALA A 15 18.53 9.07 -9.75
N ILE A 16 18.28 9.87 -10.78
CA ILE A 16 17.01 10.60 -10.93
C ILE A 16 15.81 9.64 -11.00
N ALA A 17 15.89 8.59 -11.82
CA ALA A 17 14.78 7.66 -12.00
C ALA A 17 14.39 6.93 -10.70
N PRO A 18 15.31 6.32 -9.93
CA PRO A 18 14.97 5.73 -8.64
C PRO A 18 14.46 6.75 -7.61
N VAL A 19 14.91 8.01 -7.63
CA VAL A 19 14.39 9.05 -6.74
C VAL A 19 12.91 9.37 -7.05
N PHE A 20 12.53 9.50 -8.32
CA PHE A 20 11.12 9.65 -8.70
C PHE A 20 10.27 8.46 -8.29
N LEU A 21 10.78 7.24 -8.44
CA LEU A 21 10.10 6.04 -7.99
C LEU A 21 9.87 6.06 -6.47
N LEU A 22 10.86 6.50 -5.69
CA LEU A 22 10.76 6.64 -4.25
C LEU A 22 9.63 7.60 -3.84
N THR A 23 9.48 8.72 -4.55
CA THR A 23 8.37 9.66 -4.32
C THR A 23 7.01 8.99 -4.56
N GLY A 24 6.88 8.20 -5.63
CA GLY A 24 5.67 7.42 -5.90
C GLY A 24 5.36 6.39 -4.82
N VAL A 25 6.39 5.71 -4.31
CA VAL A 25 6.25 4.76 -3.19
C VAL A 25 5.82 5.47 -1.92
N ALA A 26 6.39 6.63 -1.59
CA ALA A 26 6.02 7.42 -0.42
C ALA A 26 4.55 7.87 -0.46
N THR A 27 4.09 8.38 -1.61
CA THR A 27 2.69 8.75 -1.82
C THR A 27 1.76 7.55 -1.63
N LYS A 28 2.12 6.40 -2.18
CA LYS A 28 1.35 5.15 -2.02
C LYS A 28 1.28 4.70 -0.57
N LEU A 29 2.38 4.79 0.19
CA LEU A 29 2.41 4.47 1.62
C LEU A 29 1.41 5.34 2.39
N THR A 30 1.32 6.63 2.11
CA THR A 30 0.33 7.53 2.73
C THR A 30 -1.10 7.05 2.48
N VAL A 31 -1.43 6.65 1.25
CA VAL A 31 -2.76 6.11 0.92
C VAL A 31 -3.05 4.82 1.68
N LEU A 32 -2.07 3.90 1.77
CA LEU A 32 -2.22 2.63 2.50
C LEU A 32 -2.42 2.87 4.00
N MET A 33 -1.67 3.80 4.60
CA MET A 33 -1.81 4.14 6.03
C MET A 33 -3.19 4.75 6.33
N ASN A 34 -3.71 5.63 5.48
CA ASN A 34 -5.05 6.19 5.64
C ASN A 34 -6.15 5.12 5.54
N ARG A 35 -5.99 4.13 4.65
CA ARG A 35 -6.91 2.98 4.55
C ARG A 35 -6.83 2.10 5.80
N LEU A 36 -5.62 1.81 6.27
CA LEU A 36 -5.39 1.02 7.48
C LEU A 36 -6.04 1.67 8.71
N ALA A 37 -5.87 2.98 8.89
CA ALA A 37 -6.47 3.72 9.98
C ALA A 37 -8.00 3.56 10.01
N ARG A 38 -8.67 3.70 8.86
CA ARG A 38 -10.14 3.52 8.76
C ARG A 38 -10.59 2.10 9.15
N ILE A 39 -9.83 1.07 8.76
CA ILE A 39 -10.15 -0.32 9.14
C ILE A 39 -9.99 -0.50 10.64
N ILE A 40 -8.94 0.02 11.24
CA ILE A 40 -8.70 -0.05 12.68
C ILE A 40 -9.81 0.66 13.46
N ASP A 41 -10.22 1.85 13.02
CA ASP A 41 -11.28 2.61 13.69
C ASP A 41 -12.63 1.88 13.62
N ARG A 42 -12.99 1.34 12.45
CA ARG A 42 -14.21 0.54 12.30
C ARG A 42 -14.17 -0.73 13.16
N THR A 43 -13.02 -1.40 13.20
CA THR A 43 -12.81 -2.60 14.03
C THR A 43 -13.00 -2.30 15.53
N ARG A 44 -12.56 -1.14 16.01
CA ARG A 44 -12.75 -0.72 17.41
C ARG A 44 -14.21 -0.50 17.74
N VAL A 45 -14.96 0.14 16.85
CA VAL A 45 -16.41 0.38 17.03
C VAL A 45 -17.15 -0.95 17.08
N LEU A 46 -16.93 -1.86 16.12
CA LEU A 46 -17.58 -3.17 16.09
C LEU A 46 -17.28 -4.02 17.32
N LYS A 47 -16.03 -4.02 17.79
CA LYS A 47 -15.66 -4.73 19.02
C LYS A 47 -16.36 -4.16 20.25
N ALA A 48 -16.60 -2.85 20.30
CA ALA A 48 -17.34 -2.22 21.39
C ALA A 48 -18.84 -2.57 21.35
N GLU A 49 -19.42 -2.70 20.16
CA GLU A 49 -20.82 -3.15 19.97
C GLU A 49 -21.01 -4.62 20.34
N LEU A 50 -20.13 -5.51 19.90
CA LEU A 50 -20.15 -6.93 20.24
C LEU A 50 -20.02 -7.21 21.75
N ARG A 51 -19.35 -6.31 22.50
CA ARG A 51 -19.28 -6.41 23.97
C ARG A 51 -20.60 -6.09 24.65
N LYS A 52 -21.50 -5.32 24.02
CA LYS A 52 -22.79 -4.92 24.58
C LYS A 52 -23.87 -5.96 24.29
N ALA A 53 -23.89 -6.49 23.07
CA ALA A 53 -24.82 -7.53 22.64
C ALA A 53 -24.18 -8.41 21.56
N PRO A 54 -24.23 -9.75 21.66
CA PRO A 54 -23.77 -10.64 20.60
C PRO A 54 -24.70 -10.48 19.38
N ASN A 55 -24.12 -10.00 18.26
CA ASN A 55 -24.80 -9.85 16.97
C ASN A 55 -24.02 -10.61 15.91
N PRO A 56 -24.62 -11.61 15.21
CA PRO A 56 -23.95 -12.38 14.19
C PRO A 56 -23.48 -11.51 12.99
N GLU A 57 -24.25 -10.50 12.61
CA GLU A 57 -23.89 -9.58 11.53
C GLU A 57 -22.57 -8.81 11.83
N CYS A 58 -22.41 -8.35 13.08
CA CYS A 58 -21.18 -7.68 13.50
C CYS A 58 -19.96 -8.62 13.50
N SER A 59 -20.16 -9.92 13.72
CA SER A 59 -19.07 -10.90 13.68
C SER A 59 -18.60 -11.18 12.25
N GLU A 60 -19.51 -11.26 11.28
CA GLU A 60 -19.18 -11.41 9.86
C GLU A 60 -18.45 -10.17 9.31
N GLU A 61 -18.94 -8.97 9.67
CA GLU A 61 -18.25 -7.72 9.26
C GLU A 61 -16.82 -7.68 9.84
N LEU A 62 -16.62 -8.14 11.07
CA LEU A 62 -15.30 -8.18 11.71
C LEU A 62 -14.33 -9.11 10.98
N GLU A 63 -14.79 -10.26 10.50
CA GLU A 63 -13.97 -11.21 9.73
C GLU A 63 -13.52 -10.62 8.38
N VAL A 64 -14.42 -9.92 7.68
CA VAL A 64 -14.10 -9.20 6.44
C VAL A 64 -13.08 -8.09 6.71
N LEU A 65 -13.24 -7.32 7.79
CA LEU A 65 -12.29 -6.27 8.17
C LEU A 65 -10.92 -6.84 8.51
N TYR A 66 -10.85 -8.02 9.15
CA TYR A 66 -9.60 -8.68 9.45
C TYR A 66 -8.86 -9.12 8.17
N THR A 67 -9.58 -9.67 7.20
CA THR A 67 -9.02 -10.03 5.88
C THR A 67 -8.47 -8.80 5.16
N ARG A 68 -9.21 -7.69 5.16
CA ARG A 68 -8.78 -6.42 4.57
C ARG A 68 -7.54 -5.85 5.28
N TRP A 69 -7.51 -5.92 6.61
CA TRP A 69 -6.36 -5.51 7.41
C TRP A 69 -5.09 -6.29 7.02
N GLN A 70 -5.18 -7.61 6.86
CA GLN A 70 -4.06 -8.42 6.41
C GLN A 70 -3.56 -8.03 5.02
N LEU A 71 -4.46 -7.83 4.05
CA LEU A 71 -4.10 -7.44 2.69
C LEU A 71 -3.38 -6.08 2.65
N ILE A 72 -3.88 -5.09 3.41
CA ILE A 72 -3.22 -3.78 3.51
C ILE A 72 -1.86 -3.91 4.19
N ASN A 73 -1.74 -4.73 5.22
CA ASN A 73 -0.46 -4.93 5.91
C ASN A 73 0.59 -5.56 4.99
N TYR A 74 0.22 -6.55 4.18
CA TYR A 74 1.11 -7.10 3.15
C TYR A 74 1.47 -6.07 2.07
N ALA A 75 0.52 -5.26 1.61
CA ALA A 75 0.78 -4.19 0.65
C ALA A 75 1.73 -3.13 1.23
N LEU A 76 1.56 -2.77 2.51
CA LEU A 76 2.41 -1.83 3.22
C LEU A 76 3.84 -2.37 3.35
N THR A 77 3.99 -3.60 3.80
CA THR A 77 5.30 -4.26 3.96
C THR A 77 6.03 -4.35 2.63
N ALA A 78 5.36 -4.76 1.56
CA ALA A 78 5.96 -4.84 0.22
C ALA A 78 6.36 -3.46 -0.32
N SER A 79 5.56 -2.40 -0.08
CA SER A 79 5.91 -1.02 -0.46
C SER A 79 7.11 -0.50 0.33
N THR A 80 7.17 -0.77 1.63
CA THR A 80 8.29 -0.36 2.47
C THR A 80 9.57 -1.07 2.06
N ALA A 81 9.51 -2.39 1.78
CA ALA A 81 10.65 -3.15 1.27
C ALA A 81 11.15 -2.60 -0.08
N CYS A 82 10.22 -2.25 -1.00
CA CYS A 82 10.58 -1.59 -2.25
C CYS A 82 11.31 -0.27 -2.00
N GLY A 83 10.77 0.61 -1.14
CA GLY A 83 11.40 1.89 -0.81
C GLY A 83 12.79 1.72 -0.20
N PHE A 84 12.96 0.75 0.69
CA PHE A 84 14.25 0.40 1.28
C PHE A 84 15.26 -0.05 0.21
N LEU A 85 14.86 -0.95 -0.70
CA LEU A 85 15.72 -1.40 -1.81
C LEU A 85 16.15 -0.24 -2.70
N ILE A 86 15.25 0.69 -3.01
CA ILE A 86 15.57 1.87 -3.81
C ILE A 86 16.62 2.74 -3.11
N CYS A 87 16.49 2.96 -1.79
CA CYS A 87 17.50 3.70 -1.02
C CYS A 87 18.88 3.00 -1.07
N VAL A 88 18.91 1.68 -0.95
CA VAL A 88 20.16 0.89 -1.05
C VAL A 88 20.75 1.02 -2.47
N ILE A 89 19.93 0.95 -3.52
CA ILE A 89 20.37 1.12 -4.91
C ILE A 89 21.04 2.49 -5.10
N ILE A 90 20.42 3.56 -4.62
CA ILE A 90 20.98 4.93 -4.71
C ILE A 90 22.32 4.99 -3.98
N ALA A 91 22.41 4.43 -2.77
CA ALA A 91 23.65 4.38 -2.01
C ALA A 91 24.75 3.57 -2.74
N CYS A 92 24.40 2.43 -3.35
CA CYS A 92 25.32 1.62 -4.14
C CYS A 92 25.81 2.30 -5.41
N LEU A 93 24.97 3.12 -6.08
CA LEU A 93 25.36 3.91 -7.24
C LEU A 93 26.48 4.88 -6.89
N PHE A 94 26.34 5.64 -5.80
CA PHE A 94 27.36 6.57 -5.35
C PHE A 94 28.62 5.87 -4.81
N LEU A 95 28.45 4.74 -4.13
CA LEU A 95 29.58 3.97 -3.59
C LEU A 95 30.39 3.30 -4.71
N GLY A 96 29.71 2.76 -5.74
CA GLY A 96 30.33 2.12 -6.90
C GLY A 96 31.24 3.07 -7.67
N ASP A 97 30.78 4.31 -7.87
CA ASP A 97 31.52 5.37 -8.54
C ASP A 97 32.80 5.75 -7.78
N THR A 98 32.72 5.83 -6.43
CA THR A 98 33.88 6.20 -5.60
C THR A 98 34.91 5.08 -5.43
N THR A 99 34.51 3.81 -5.49
CA THR A 99 35.37 2.66 -5.19
C THR A 99 35.81 1.86 -6.41
N ASN A 100 35.33 2.22 -7.64
CA ASN A 100 35.57 1.46 -8.89
C ASN A 100 35.21 -0.04 -8.80
N LEU A 101 34.24 -0.41 -7.93
CA LEU A 101 33.77 -1.79 -7.81
C LEU A 101 32.73 -2.10 -8.91
N PRO A 102 32.79 -3.28 -9.55
CA PRO A 102 31.82 -3.68 -10.59
C PRO A 102 30.48 -4.08 -9.94
N LEU A 103 29.73 -3.10 -9.42
CA LEU A 103 28.46 -3.29 -8.73
C LEU A 103 27.24 -3.32 -9.68
N ASP A 104 27.43 -3.05 -10.98
CA ASP A 104 26.35 -2.87 -11.97
C ASP A 104 25.36 -4.03 -12.00
N ARG A 105 25.85 -5.28 -11.96
CA ARG A 105 25.01 -6.48 -11.97
C ARG A 105 24.15 -6.60 -10.70
N TYR A 106 24.70 -6.24 -9.54
CA TYR A 106 23.99 -6.28 -8.26
C TYR A 106 22.94 -5.16 -8.19
N ILE A 107 23.26 -3.97 -8.65
CA ILE A 107 22.35 -2.83 -8.74
C ILE A 107 21.16 -3.16 -9.65
N ALA A 108 21.41 -3.74 -10.83
CA ALA A 108 20.36 -4.17 -11.75
C ALA A 108 19.46 -5.25 -11.12
N GLY A 109 20.04 -6.25 -10.43
CA GLY A 109 19.27 -7.29 -9.72
C GLY A 109 18.40 -6.73 -8.60
N MET A 110 18.94 -5.82 -7.78
CA MET A 110 18.20 -5.16 -6.71
C MET A 110 17.06 -4.28 -7.28
N PHE A 111 17.28 -3.63 -8.42
CA PHE A 111 16.24 -2.83 -9.08
C PHE A 111 15.07 -3.70 -9.55
N VAL A 112 15.34 -4.84 -10.18
CA VAL A 112 14.29 -5.81 -10.56
C VAL A 112 13.55 -6.30 -9.33
N LEU A 113 14.24 -6.62 -8.24
CA LEU A 113 13.60 -7.04 -6.98
C LEU A 113 12.71 -5.95 -6.39
N ALA A 114 13.15 -4.70 -6.41
CA ALA A 114 12.33 -3.56 -5.98
C ALA A 114 11.07 -3.39 -6.82
N MET A 115 11.16 -3.58 -8.15
CA MET A 115 10.02 -3.53 -9.06
C MET A 115 9.04 -4.67 -8.79
N VAL A 116 9.52 -5.89 -8.55
CA VAL A 116 8.67 -7.04 -8.18
C VAL A 116 7.95 -6.77 -6.85
N ALA A 117 8.63 -6.23 -5.85
CA ALA A 117 8.02 -5.85 -4.57
C ALA A 117 6.93 -4.79 -4.75
N LEU A 118 7.16 -3.82 -5.62
CA LEU A 118 6.18 -2.78 -5.95
C LEU A 118 4.94 -3.36 -6.62
N ILE A 119 5.13 -4.23 -7.61
CA ILE A 119 4.03 -4.92 -8.30
C ILE A 119 3.22 -5.76 -7.31
N ALA A 120 3.88 -6.55 -6.47
CA ALA A 120 3.22 -7.34 -5.44
C ALA A 120 2.36 -6.46 -4.51
N SER A 121 2.91 -5.31 -4.08
CA SER A 121 2.17 -4.35 -3.26
C SER A 121 0.94 -3.79 -3.97
N PHE A 122 0.97 -3.55 -5.28
CA PHE A 122 -0.20 -3.13 -6.06
C PHE A 122 -1.25 -4.25 -6.15
N ILE A 123 -0.81 -5.50 -6.35
CA ILE A 123 -1.71 -6.66 -6.39
C ILE A 123 -2.47 -6.80 -5.06
N PHE A 124 -1.79 -6.68 -3.92
CA PHE A 124 -2.44 -6.75 -2.60
C PHE A 124 -3.42 -5.59 -2.38
N LEU A 125 -3.07 -4.38 -2.81
CA LEU A 125 -3.96 -3.22 -2.76
C LEU A 125 -5.22 -3.43 -3.61
N LEU A 126 -5.06 -3.93 -4.85
CA LEU A 126 -6.20 -4.23 -5.72
C LEU A 126 -7.12 -5.30 -5.11
N ARG A 127 -6.54 -6.37 -4.56
CA ARG A 127 -7.32 -7.41 -3.87
C ARG A 127 -8.13 -6.84 -2.70
N GLU A 128 -7.53 -5.97 -1.89
CA GLU A 128 -8.23 -5.29 -0.80
C GLU A 128 -9.42 -4.48 -1.31
N VAL A 129 -9.20 -3.69 -2.38
CA VAL A 129 -10.25 -2.88 -3.00
C VAL A 129 -11.40 -3.77 -3.52
N PHE A 130 -11.10 -4.88 -4.19
CA PHE A 130 -12.10 -5.82 -4.68
C PHE A 130 -12.91 -6.46 -3.54
N VAL A 131 -12.26 -6.88 -2.46
CA VAL A 131 -12.94 -7.42 -1.27
C VAL A 131 -13.88 -6.37 -0.68
N SER A 132 -13.45 -5.11 -0.60
CA SER A 132 -14.25 -3.98 -0.11
C SER A 132 -15.51 -3.76 -0.96
N PHE A 133 -15.37 -3.74 -2.28
CA PHE A 133 -16.50 -3.55 -3.21
C PHE A 133 -17.49 -4.72 -3.17
N ARG A 134 -16.99 -5.96 -3.08
CA ARG A 134 -17.85 -7.15 -3.03
C ARG A 134 -18.72 -7.15 -1.79
N TYR A 135 -18.17 -6.81 -0.63
CA TYR A 135 -18.90 -6.70 0.62
C TYR A 135 -20.00 -5.63 0.56
N MET A 136 -19.67 -4.44 0.04
CA MET A 136 -20.63 -3.35 -0.09
C MET A 136 -21.81 -3.70 -1.02
N ARG A 137 -21.53 -4.41 -2.12
CA ARG A 137 -22.57 -4.82 -3.08
C ARG A 137 -23.56 -5.82 -2.44
N MET A 138 -23.11 -6.74 -1.60
CA MET A 138 -23.98 -7.69 -0.93
C MET A 138 -24.93 -6.99 0.06
N HIS A 139 -24.43 -6.05 0.85
CA HIS A 139 -25.24 -5.34 1.85
C HIS A 139 -26.20 -4.31 1.27
N LEU A 140 -25.90 -3.74 0.11
CA LEU A 140 -26.83 -2.82 -0.59
C LEU A 140 -28.04 -3.54 -1.20
N HIS A 141 -27.92 -4.83 -1.46
CA HIS A 141 -29.02 -5.63 -2.02
C HIS A 141 -30.02 -6.10 -0.94
N ASP A 142 -29.57 -6.20 0.32
CA ASP A 142 -30.39 -6.61 1.46
C ASP A 142 -31.01 -5.43 2.24
N ALA A 143 -30.73 -4.19 1.83
CA ALA A 143 -31.34 -3.03 2.45
C ALA A 143 -32.86 -3.01 2.16
N PRO A 144 -33.77 -3.09 3.18
CA PRO A 144 -35.20 -3.01 2.96
C PRO A 144 -35.52 -1.65 2.35
N ALA A 145 -36.38 -1.66 1.30
CA ALA A 145 -36.84 -0.46 0.63
C ALA A 145 -37.40 0.56 1.66
N PRO A 146 -37.11 1.86 1.50
CA PRO A 146 -37.59 2.87 2.42
C PRO A 146 -39.12 2.78 2.51
N GLN A 147 -39.63 2.44 3.69
CA GLN A 147 -41.05 2.45 3.96
C GLN A 147 -41.52 3.90 3.75
N SER A 148 -42.18 4.14 2.65
CA SER A 148 -42.94 5.38 2.41
C SER A 148 -43.98 5.51 3.50
N SER A 149 -43.68 6.26 4.54
CA SER A 149 -44.67 6.70 5.54
C SER A 149 -45.66 7.62 4.85
N HIS A 150 -46.68 7.02 4.21
CA HIS A 150 -47.91 7.73 3.90
C HIS A 150 -48.56 8.02 5.25
N GLN A 151 -48.20 9.15 5.83
CA GLN A 151 -48.94 9.77 6.91
C GLN A 151 -50.23 10.29 6.30
N LYS A 152 -51.33 9.50 6.41
CA LYS A 152 -52.68 9.98 6.19
C LYS A 152 -52.98 11.03 7.26
N VAL A 153 -52.94 12.29 6.84
CA VAL A 153 -53.62 13.38 7.53
C VAL A 153 -55.10 13.21 7.26
N SER A 154 -55.87 12.93 8.27
CA SER A 154 -57.35 13.17 8.38
C SER A 154 -57.62 14.05 9.55
#